data_d37353d50244ee5b600d237799371d5c
#
_entry.id   d37353d50244ee5b600d237799371d5c
#
_cell.length_a   1.000
_cell.length_b   1.000
_cell.length_c   1.000
_cell.angle_alpha   90.00
_cell.angle_beta   90.00
_cell.angle_gamma   90.00
#
_symmetry.space_group_name_H-M   'P 1'
#
loop_
_entity.id
_entity.type
_entity.pdbx_description
1 polymer ?
#
loop_
_entity_poly.entity_id
_entity_poly.type
_entity_poly.pdbx_seq_one_letter_code
_entity_poly.pdbx_strand_id
1 'polypeptide(L)'
;IKALTQIQSSQNISSTNLNNADVISISQEAAKSCIQVFFYRSKQNWGNQAFFPKHDPDENLQDILNSFVTQFYENKSVPKLVILSEEIKEKNLIEKTLSEKENKKIAISTAKKGSKLKVINQAIKNAKDSLTRKLYESQNNRDLLDKINTKFNLSSEINLIEVYDNSHISGTNSIGALITYGEEGFVKKRYRKFDIKTKGAEQDDFATVSYTHLRA
;
A
#
# COMPACT_ATOMS: atom_id res chain seq x y z
N ILE A 1 22.31 -19.52 -3.45
CA ILE A 1 23.02 -18.52 -2.62
C ILE A 1 23.66 -17.45 -3.50
N LYS A 2 24.50 -17.76 -4.52
CA LYS A 2 25.12 -16.76 -5.41
C LYS A 2 24.11 -15.83 -6.11
N ALA A 3 22.97 -16.34 -6.58
CA ALA A 3 21.94 -15.53 -7.25
C ALA A 3 21.27 -14.54 -6.26
N LEU A 4 20.99 -14.94 -5.02
CA LEU A 4 20.47 -14.07 -3.97
C LEU A 4 21.47 -12.98 -3.58
N THR A 5 22.76 -13.33 -3.50
CA THR A 5 23.84 -12.37 -3.19
C THR A 5 24.02 -11.37 -4.35
N GLN A 6 23.82 -11.79 -5.61
CA GLN A 6 23.89 -10.91 -6.77
C GLN A 6 22.69 -9.97 -6.88
N ILE A 7 21.48 -10.42 -6.49
CA ILE A 7 20.30 -9.58 -6.38
C ILE A 7 20.46 -8.58 -5.22
N GLN A 8 20.99 -9.01 -4.08
CA GLN A 8 21.31 -8.11 -2.97
C GLN A 8 22.40 -7.11 -3.30
N SER A 9 23.43 -7.48 -4.05
CA SER A 9 24.51 -6.58 -4.45
C SER A 9 24.05 -5.54 -5.48
N SER A 10 23.11 -5.85 -6.36
CA SER A 10 22.51 -4.89 -7.29
C SER A 10 21.56 -3.89 -6.58
N GLN A 11 21.06 -4.22 -5.40
CA GLN A 11 20.27 -3.33 -4.55
C GLN A 11 21.13 -2.47 -3.61
N ASN A 12 22.40 -2.81 -3.41
CA ASN A 12 23.34 -2.03 -2.62
C ASN A 12 23.91 -0.88 -3.44
N ILE A 13 23.22 0.26 -3.45
CA ILE A 13 23.85 1.54 -3.73
C ILE A 13 24.66 1.89 -2.47
N SER A 14 25.75 1.17 -2.27
CA SER A 14 26.61 1.20 -1.09
C SER A 14 27.54 2.43 -1.02
N SER A 15 27.29 3.48 -1.79
CA SER A 15 28.15 4.68 -1.80
C SER A 15 27.43 5.98 -1.46
N THR A 16 26.28 5.91 -0.78
CA THR A 16 25.61 7.13 -0.37
C THR A 16 25.99 7.50 1.05
N ASN A 17 26.50 8.72 1.23
CA ASN A 17 26.76 9.33 2.55
C ASN A 17 25.45 9.62 3.35
N LEU A 18 24.37 8.86 3.09
CA LEU A 18 23.08 9.01 3.77
C LEU A 18 23.10 8.28 5.11
N ASN A 19 23.45 8.97 6.18
CA ASN A 19 23.57 8.36 7.50
C ASN A 19 22.21 8.03 8.13
N ASN A 20 21.27 8.98 8.09
CA ASN A 20 19.91 8.82 8.62
C ASN A 20 18.98 9.67 7.74
N ALA A 21 18.34 9.03 6.76
CA ALA A 21 17.53 9.71 5.77
C ALA A 21 16.41 8.78 5.26
N ASP A 22 15.30 9.39 4.88
CA ASP A 22 14.28 8.73 4.06
C ASP A 22 14.29 9.38 2.66
N VAL A 23 14.23 8.54 1.63
CA VAL A 23 14.18 8.97 0.23
C VAL A 23 12.82 8.60 -0.31
N ILE A 24 12.04 9.60 -0.68
CA ILE A 24 10.65 9.46 -1.08
C ILE A 24 10.50 9.94 -2.52
N SER A 25 10.02 9.07 -3.37
CA SER A 25 9.75 9.37 -4.77
C SER A 25 8.31 9.03 -5.14
N ILE A 26 7.79 9.70 -6.15
CA ILE A 26 6.46 9.47 -6.69
C ILE A 26 6.55 9.18 -8.19
N SER A 27 5.67 8.29 -8.66
CA SER A 27 5.40 8.05 -10.08
C SER A 27 3.89 7.96 -10.25
N GLN A 28 3.37 8.52 -11.36
CA GLN A 28 1.95 8.52 -11.69
C GLN A 28 1.74 7.99 -13.10
N GLU A 29 0.71 7.18 -13.28
CA GLU A 29 0.28 6.62 -14.56
C GLU A 29 -1.21 6.30 -14.49
N ALA A 30 -1.97 6.65 -15.52
CA ALA A 30 -3.40 6.36 -15.63
C ALA A 30 -4.21 6.75 -14.37
N ALA A 31 -4.01 7.99 -13.89
CA ALA A 31 -4.67 8.54 -12.69
C ALA A 31 -4.43 7.73 -11.39
N LYS A 32 -3.44 6.85 -11.37
CA LYS A 32 -2.96 6.15 -10.17
C LYS A 32 -1.52 6.55 -9.90
N SER A 33 -1.12 6.59 -8.63
CA SER A 33 0.25 6.89 -8.25
C SER A 33 0.83 5.86 -7.28
N CYS A 34 2.15 5.74 -7.35
CA CYS A 34 2.94 4.97 -6.41
C CYS A 34 3.98 5.88 -5.78
N ILE A 35 4.03 5.89 -4.46
CA ILE A 35 5.09 6.52 -3.69
C ILE A 35 6.00 5.44 -3.14
N GLN A 36 7.29 5.55 -3.46
CA GLN A 36 8.32 4.64 -2.97
C GLN A 36 9.14 5.34 -1.90
N VAL A 37 9.25 4.72 -0.73
CA VAL A 37 10.06 5.22 0.39
C VAL A 37 11.22 4.26 0.61
N PHE A 38 12.46 4.78 0.59
CA PHE A 38 13.67 4.06 0.98
C PHE A 38 14.13 4.56 2.35
N PHE A 39 14.45 3.64 3.23
CA PHE A 39 14.88 3.93 4.60
C PHE A 39 16.39 3.75 4.73
N TYR A 40 17.11 4.84 4.99
CA TYR A 40 18.55 4.80 5.27
C TYR A 40 18.79 5.05 6.76
N ARG A 41 19.50 4.12 7.41
CA ARG A 41 19.93 4.23 8.81
C ARG A 41 21.37 3.77 8.91
N SER A 42 22.19 4.51 9.64
CA SER A 42 23.63 4.20 9.83
C SER A 42 24.34 3.92 8.50
N LYS A 43 24.08 4.73 7.46
CA LYS A 43 24.63 4.59 6.09
C LYS A 43 24.21 3.30 5.35
N GLN A 44 23.30 2.52 5.88
CA GLN A 44 22.79 1.30 5.26
C GLN A 44 21.35 1.50 4.78
N ASN A 45 20.99 0.87 3.68
CA ASN A 45 19.61 0.77 3.24
C ASN A 45 18.90 -0.32 4.06
N TRP A 46 17.94 0.07 4.90
CA TRP A 46 17.14 -0.83 5.74
C TRP A 46 15.91 -1.39 5.01
N GLY A 47 15.78 -1.09 3.74
CA GLY A 47 14.67 -1.55 2.92
C GLY A 47 13.89 -0.39 2.29
N ASN A 48 12.82 -0.78 1.62
CA ASN A 48 11.93 0.16 0.95
C ASN A 48 10.49 -0.33 1.02
N GLN A 49 9.54 0.59 0.84
CA GLN A 49 8.12 0.30 0.84
C GLN A 49 7.41 1.13 -0.22
N ALA A 50 6.50 0.48 -0.96
CA ALA A 50 5.62 1.13 -1.93
C ALA A 50 4.26 1.44 -1.27
N PHE A 51 3.73 2.62 -1.58
CA PHE A 51 2.43 3.10 -1.15
C PHE A 51 1.63 3.53 -2.38
N PHE A 52 0.33 3.26 -2.38
CA PHE A 52 -0.58 3.61 -3.46
C PHE A 52 -1.69 4.52 -2.89
N PRO A 53 -1.41 5.82 -2.76
CA PRO A 53 -2.40 6.76 -2.21
C PRO A 53 -3.59 6.89 -3.15
N LYS A 54 -4.77 7.10 -2.58
CA LYS A 54 -5.95 7.52 -3.32
C LYS A 54 -5.94 9.04 -3.40
N HIS A 55 -6.10 9.58 -4.59
CA HIS A 55 -6.13 11.02 -4.88
C HIS A 55 -7.05 11.28 -6.07
N ASP A 56 -7.37 12.53 -6.31
CA ASP A 56 -8.13 12.92 -7.49
C ASP A 56 -7.30 12.70 -8.77
N PRO A 57 -7.93 12.26 -9.88
CA PRO A 57 -7.23 11.98 -11.13
C PRO A 57 -6.38 13.15 -11.66
N ASP A 58 -6.83 14.37 -11.42
CA ASP A 58 -6.21 15.61 -11.92
C ASP A 58 -5.24 16.24 -10.90
N GLU A 59 -5.05 15.62 -9.74
CA GLU A 59 -4.13 16.11 -8.72
C GLU A 59 -2.68 15.97 -9.18
N ASN A 60 -1.89 17.05 -9.02
CA ASN A 60 -0.50 17.04 -9.44
C ASN A 60 0.41 16.29 -8.45
N LEU A 61 1.56 15.82 -8.95
CA LEU A 61 2.53 15.03 -8.17
C LEU A 61 2.99 15.74 -6.88
N GLN A 62 3.12 17.06 -6.92
CA GLN A 62 3.61 17.85 -5.80
C GLN A 62 2.60 17.86 -4.65
N ASP A 63 1.31 18.01 -4.96
CA ASP A 63 0.24 18.05 -3.96
C ASP A 63 0.00 16.64 -3.36
N ILE A 64 0.02 15.60 -4.19
CA ILE A 64 -0.03 14.20 -3.72
C ILE A 64 1.15 13.91 -2.77
N LEU A 65 2.35 14.32 -3.14
CA LEU A 65 3.55 14.09 -2.33
C LEU A 65 3.52 14.90 -1.03
N ASN A 66 3.04 16.16 -1.08
CA ASN A 66 2.84 17.02 0.08
C ASN A 66 1.90 16.38 1.10
N SER A 67 0.72 15.94 0.65
CA SER A 67 -0.28 15.25 1.48
C SER A 67 0.27 13.94 2.06
N PHE A 68 0.98 13.17 1.24
CA PHE A 68 1.60 11.92 1.68
C PHE A 68 2.63 12.14 2.77
N VAL A 69 3.58 13.07 2.60
CA VAL A 69 4.65 13.34 3.57
C VAL A 69 4.06 13.76 4.91
N THR A 70 3.04 14.60 4.91
CA THR A 70 2.36 15.06 6.11
C THR A 70 1.72 13.89 6.86
N GLN A 71 0.93 13.06 6.18
CA GLN A 71 0.27 11.90 6.79
C GLN A 71 1.26 10.81 7.20
N PHE A 72 2.29 10.56 6.37
CA PHE A 72 3.28 9.52 6.63
C PHE A 72 4.02 9.71 7.93
N TYR A 73 4.37 10.96 8.24
CA TYR A 73 5.09 11.30 9.45
C TYR A 73 4.19 11.67 10.64
N GLU A 74 2.87 11.60 10.52
CA GLU A 74 1.97 11.86 11.64
C GLU A 74 2.26 10.95 12.84
N ASN A 75 2.43 9.64 12.59
CA ASN A 75 2.62 8.62 13.61
C ASN A 75 3.98 7.89 13.50
N LYS A 76 4.96 8.46 12.80
CA LYS A 76 6.29 7.88 12.63
C LYS A 76 7.37 8.87 13.05
N SER A 77 8.49 8.33 13.50
CA SER A 77 9.69 9.15 13.76
C SER A 77 10.30 9.63 12.44
N VAL A 78 10.72 10.87 12.43
CA VAL A 78 11.28 11.52 11.24
C VAL A 78 12.81 11.46 11.28
N PRO A 79 13.51 11.05 10.21
CA PRO A 79 14.97 11.14 10.14
C PRO A 79 15.43 12.59 10.04
N LYS A 80 16.73 12.84 10.25
CA LYS A 80 17.30 14.20 10.10
C LYS A 80 17.18 14.78 8.70
N LEU A 81 17.06 13.91 7.68
CA LEU A 81 16.99 14.31 6.28
C LEU A 81 15.88 13.52 5.56
N VAL A 82 15.01 14.23 4.87
CA VAL A 82 14.04 13.67 3.94
C VAL A 82 14.38 14.19 2.53
N ILE A 83 14.55 13.27 1.57
CA ILE A 83 14.86 13.60 0.19
C ILE A 83 13.67 13.25 -0.67
N LEU A 84 13.15 14.23 -1.40
CA LEU A 84 11.98 14.08 -2.25
C LEU A 84 12.36 14.11 -3.73
N SER A 85 11.60 13.39 -4.57
CA SER A 85 11.73 13.47 -6.02
C SER A 85 11.23 14.79 -6.60
N GLU A 86 10.22 15.39 -5.98
CA GLU A 86 9.60 16.63 -6.39
C GLU A 86 9.66 17.68 -5.28
N GLU A 87 9.64 18.95 -5.65
CA GLU A 87 9.49 20.05 -4.69
C GLU A 87 8.02 20.11 -4.21
N ILE A 88 7.81 20.26 -2.92
CA ILE A 88 6.50 20.44 -2.32
C ILE A 88 6.27 21.90 -1.93
N LYS A 89 5.03 22.39 -2.10
CA LYS A 89 4.70 23.81 -1.89
C LYS A 89 4.92 24.27 -0.44
N GLU A 90 4.58 23.43 0.52
CA GLU A 90 4.61 23.76 1.95
C GLU A 90 5.87 23.26 2.67
N LYS A 91 6.95 23.06 1.92
CA LYS A 91 8.23 22.53 2.44
C LYS A 91 8.65 23.15 3.76
N ASN A 92 8.71 24.48 3.84
CA ASN A 92 9.21 25.19 5.03
C ASN A 92 8.30 25.00 6.25
N LEU A 93 7.00 24.96 6.02
CA LEU A 93 6.01 24.70 7.08
C LEU A 93 6.16 23.27 7.61
N ILE A 94 6.27 22.30 6.72
CA ILE A 94 6.43 20.88 7.10
C ILE A 94 7.76 20.67 7.81
N GLU A 95 8.87 21.24 7.33
CA GLU A 95 10.17 21.18 8.01
C GLU A 95 10.09 21.70 9.45
N LYS A 96 9.43 22.84 9.65
CA LYS A 96 9.26 23.46 10.97
C LYS A 96 8.42 22.55 11.88
N THR A 97 7.24 22.14 11.43
CA THR A 97 6.33 21.28 12.19
C THR A 97 6.99 19.95 12.59
N LEU A 98 7.68 19.29 11.65
CA LEU A 98 8.37 18.03 11.93
C LEU A 98 9.57 18.21 12.86
N SER A 99 10.27 19.36 12.76
CA SER A 99 11.40 19.68 13.64
C SER A 99 10.94 19.94 15.07
N GLU A 100 9.83 20.65 15.26
CA GLU A 100 9.18 20.87 16.55
C GLU A 100 8.69 19.56 17.17
N LYS A 101 8.01 18.73 16.39
CA LYS A 101 7.54 17.40 16.82
C LYS A 101 8.66 16.52 17.37
N GLU A 102 9.78 16.48 16.69
CA GLU A 102 10.91 15.58 17.00
C GLU A 102 11.98 16.23 17.91
N ASN A 103 11.80 17.49 18.30
CA ASN A 103 12.78 18.28 19.06
C ASN A 103 14.19 18.23 18.45
N LYS A 104 14.28 18.23 17.11
CA LYS A 104 15.54 18.21 16.37
C LYS A 104 15.39 18.84 14.99
N LYS A 105 16.47 19.40 14.45
CA LYS A 105 16.47 19.96 13.10
C LYS A 105 16.25 18.85 12.06
N ILE A 106 15.17 18.96 11.29
CA ILE A 106 14.85 18.12 10.14
C ILE A 106 15.00 18.97 8.88
N ALA A 107 15.58 18.40 7.84
CA ALA A 107 15.71 19.04 6.54
C ALA A 107 14.98 18.22 5.47
N ILE A 108 14.15 18.88 4.67
CA ILE A 108 13.53 18.33 3.46
C ILE A 108 14.28 18.90 2.25
N SER A 109 14.70 18.07 1.32
CA SER A 109 15.44 18.52 0.14
C SER A 109 15.08 17.72 -1.09
N THR A 110 15.18 18.35 -2.26
CA THR A 110 15.17 17.67 -3.56
C THR A 110 16.60 17.45 -4.02
N ALA A 111 16.88 16.27 -4.59
CA ALA A 111 18.23 15.94 -5.05
C ALA A 111 18.43 16.38 -6.50
N LYS A 112 19.28 17.39 -6.71
CA LYS A 112 19.61 17.89 -8.06
C LYS A 112 20.92 17.36 -8.62
N LYS A 113 21.83 16.81 -7.77
CA LYS A 113 23.20 16.36 -8.17
C LYS A 113 23.74 15.25 -7.26
N GLY A 114 24.75 14.53 -7.76
CA GLY A 114 25.58 13.62 -6.97
C GLY A 114 24.90 12.30 -6.58
N SER A 115 25.37 11.71 -5.48
CA SER A 115 24.91 10.40 -5.00
C SER A 115 23.43 10.39 -4.59
N LYS A 116 22.92 11.52 -4.08
CA LYS A 116 21.51 11.67 -3.72
C LYS A 116 20.59 11.54 -4.94
N LEU A 117 21.00 12.12 -6.10
CA LEU A 117 20.26 12.00 -7.35
C LEU A 117 20.20 10.54 -7.84
N LYS A 118 21.28 9.78 -7.69
CA LYS A 118 21.30 8.36 -8.06
C LYS A 118 20.28 7.56 -7.25
N VAL A 119 20.18 7.82 -5.96
CA VAL A 119 19.21 7.14 -5.09
C VAL A 119 17.78 7.55 -5.41
N ILE A 120 17.52 8.82 -5.67
CA ILE A 120 16.20 9.30 -6.09
C ILE A 120 15.78 8.64 -7.42
N ASN A 121 16.67 8.59 -8.41
CA ASN A 121 16.38 7.94 -9.70
C ASN A 121 16.06 6.45 -9.53
N GLN A 122 16.77 5.76 -8.63
CA GLN A 122 16.45 4.38 -8.30
C GLN A 122 15.08 4.26 -7.62
N ALA A 123 14.75 5.18 -6.71
CA ALA A 123 13.46 5.20 -6.05
C ALA A 123 12.31 5.49 -7.03
N ILE A 124 12.51 6.42 -7.99
CA ILE A 124 11.55 6.71 -9.06
C ILE A 124 11.34 5.46 -9.93
N LYS A 125 12.42 4.79 -10.32
CA LYS A 125 12.32 3.54 -11.08
C LYS A 125 11.52 2.49 -10.33
N ASN A 126 11.81 2.28 -9.05
CA ASN A 126 11.07 1.31 -8.23
C ASN A 126 9.59 1.71 -8.06
N ALA A 127 9.30 3.01 -7.93
CA ALA A 127 7.92 3.50 -7.89
C ALA A 127 7.17 3.17 -9.19
N LYS A 128 7.82 3.42 -10.34
CA LYS A 128 7.26 3.11 -11.67
C LYS A 128 7.03 1.61 -11.84
N ASP A 129 8.02 0.78 -11.55
CA ASP A 129 7.93 -0.68 -11.66
C ASP A 129 6.83 -1.25 -10.75
N SER A 130 6.69 -0.70 -9.53
CA SER A 130 5.64 -1.09 -8.59
C SER A 130 4.25 -0.66 -9.07
N LEU A 131 4.14 0.54 -9.65
CA LEU A 131 2.88 1.05 -10.21
C LEU A 131 2.44 0.21 -11.41
N THR A 132 3.34 -0.04 -12.35
CA THR A 132 3.06 -0.89 -13.52
C THR A 132 2.57 -2.27 -13.09
N ARG A 133 3.24 -2.92 -12.14
CA ARG A 133 2.80 -4.21 -11.59
C ARG A 133 1.40 -4.12 -10.98
N LYS A 134 1.12 -3.09 -10.19
CA LYS A 134 -0.21 -2.88 -9.57
C LYS A 134 -1.30 -2.67 -10.61
N LEU A 135 -1.00 -1.93 -11.70
CA LEU A 135 -1.94 -1.74 -12.81
C LEU A 135 -2.24 -3.05 -13.53
N TYR A 136 -1.23 -3.87 -13.81
CA TYR A 136 -1.41 -5.21 -14.39
C TYR A 136 -2.25 -6.12 -13.49
N GLU A 137 -1.98 -6.13 -12.18
CA GLU A 137 -2.76 -6.91 -11.23
C GLU A 137 -4.23 -6.48 -11.23
N SER A 138 -4.51 -5.17 -11.20
CA SER A 138 -5.89 -4.65 -11.26
C SER A 138 -6.58 -5.02 -12.58
N GLN A 139 -5.88 -4.92 -13.71
CA GLN A 139 -6.44 -5.30 -15.00
C GLN A 139 -6.76 -6.80 -15.06
N ASN A 140 -5.86 -7.66 -14.61
CA ASN A 140 -6.10 -9.11 -14.55
C ASN A 140 -7.31 -9.44 -13.65
N ASN A 141 -7.46 -8.76 -12.51
CA ASN A 141 -8.60 -8.98 -11.63
C ASN A 141 -9.90 -8.56 -12.31
N ARG A 142 -9.92 -7.45 -13.04
CA ARG A 142 -11.07 -7.00 -13.82
C ARG A 142 -11.44 -8.01 -14.89
N ASP A 143 -10.47 -8.48 -15.67
CA ASP A 143 -10.69 -9.50 -16.69
C ASP A 143 -11.25 -10.81 -16.12
N LEU A 144 -10.86 -11.17 -14.88
CA LEU A 144 -11.44 -12.33 -14.17
C LEU A 144 -12.89 -12.10 -13.76
N LEU A 145 -13.23 -10.90 -13.26
CA LEU A 145 -14.61 -10.55 -12.91
C LEU A 145 -15.51 -10.54 -14.16
N ASP A 146 -15.01 -10.03 -15.29
CA ASP A 146 -15.74 -10.04 -16.57
C ASP A 146 -15.97 -11.46 -17.11
N LYS A 147 -14.99 -12.34 -16.97
CA LYS A 147 -15.15 -13.77 -17.32
C LYS A 147 -16.20 -14.47 -16.45
N ILE A 148 -16.26 -14.17 -15.16
CA ILE A 148 -17.28 -14.67 -14.26
C ILE A 148 -18.65 -14.13 -14.67
N ASN A 149 -18.76 -12.84 -14.92
CA ASN A 149 -19.99 -12.19 -15.38
C ASN A 149 -20.53 -12.88 -16.64
N THR A 150 -19.68 -13.05 -17.65
CA THR A 150 -20.02 -13.72 -18.91
C THR A 150 -20.42 -15.18 -18.69
N LYS A 151 -19.66 -15.93 -17.88
CA LYS A 151 -19.91 -17.36 -17.63
C LYS A 151 -21.24 -17.62 -16.94
N PHE A 152 -21.65 -16.75 -16.03
CA PHE A 152 -22.90 -16.86 -15.29
C PHE A 152 -24.05 -16.06 -15.92
N ASN A 153 -23.79 -15.39 -17.07
CA ASN A 153 -24.76 -14.57 -17.80
C ASN A 153 -25.50 -13.58 -16.88
N LEU A 154 -24.72 -12.85 -16.07
CA LEU A 154 -25.29 -11.87 -15.13
C LEU A 154 -25.72 -10.61 -15.86
N SER A 155 -26.79 -9.99 -15.40
CA SER A 155 -27.40 -8.82 -16.04
C SER A 155 -26.66 -7.50 -15.74
N SER A 156 -25.73 -7.50 -14.78
CA SER A 156 -24.96 -6.32 -14.37
C SER A 156 -23.49 -6.68 -14.17
N GLU A 157 -22.61 -5.69 -14.31
CA GLU A 157 -21.18 -5.87 -14.03
C GLU A 157 -20.92 -6.27 -12.58
N ILE A 158 -20.00 -7.22 -12.40
CA ILE A 158 -19.55 -7.64 -11.07
C ILE A 158 -18.40 -6.73 -10.65
N ASN A 159 -18.62 -5.93 -9.62
CA ASN A 159 -17.58 -5.12 -9.00
C ASN A 159 -16.99 -5.77 -7.76
N LEU A 160 -17.74 -6.70 -7.16
CA LEU A 160 -17.38 -7.31 -5.89
C LEU A 160 -17.96 -8.73 -5.81
N ILE A 161 -17.15 -9.65 -5.29
CA ILE A 161 -17.57 -11.01 -4.94
C ILE A 161 -17.41 -11.13 -3.42
N GLU A 162 -18.47 -11.58 -2.76
CA GLU A 162 -18.47 -11.91 -1.35
C GLU A 162 -18.63 -13.40 -1.17
N VAL A 163 -17.77 -13.99 -0.38
CA VAL A 163 -17.77 -15.41 -0.07
C VAL A 163 -17.98 -15.57 1.42
N TYR A 164 -19.01 -16.32 1.76
CA TYR A 164 -19.34 -16.68 3.13
C TYR A 164 -18.96 -18.13 3.36
N ASP A 165 -18.25 -18.39 4.44
CA ASP A 165 -17.86 -19.72 4.86
C ASP A 165 -18.13 -19.90 6.36
N ASN A 166 -18.56 -21.08 6.75
CA ASN A 166 -18.85 -21.41 8.14
C ASN A 166 -18.04 -22.61 8.59
N SER A 167 -17.60 -22.57 9.82
CA SER A 167 -16.86 -23.66 10.44
C SER A 167 -17.29 -23.85 11.89
N HIS A 168 -17.32 -25.09 12.35
CA HIS A 168 -17.61 -25.43 13.73
C HIS A 168 -16.73 -26.59 14.23
N ILE A 169 -16.56 -26.73 15.52
CA ILE A 169 -15.86 -27.84 16.15
C ILE A 169 -16.92 -28.78 16.75
N SER A 170 -17.23 -29.87 16.03
CA SER A 170 -18.21 -30.90 16.46
C SER A 170 -19.53 -30.27 16.95
N GLY A 171 -20.07 -29.30 16.18
CA GLY A 171 -21.33 -28.62 16.51
C GLY A 171 -21.23 -27.56 17.60
N THR A 172 -20.01 -27.20 18.03
CA THR A 172 -19.78 -26.14 19.01
C THR A 172 -18.89 -25.04 18.43
N ASN A 173 -18.98 -23.82 18.99
CA ASN A 173 -18.17 -22.67 18.58
C ASN A 173 -18.27 -22.36 17.09
N SER A 174 -19.48 -22.32 16.57
CA SER A 174 -19.73 -22.01 15.15
C SER A 174 -19.29 -20.59 14.81
N ILE A 175 -18.46 -20.49 13.77
CA ILE A 175 -17.88 -19.23 13.29
C ILE A 175 -18.23 -19.07 11.81
N GLY A 176 -18.72 -17.88 11.45
CA GLY A 176 -18.87 -17.47 10.06
C GLY A 176 -17.74 -16.52 9.67
N ALA A 177 -17.27 -16.62 8.43
CA ALA A 177 -16.30 -15.72 7.83
C ALA A 177 -16.85 -15.11 6.55
N LEU A 178 -16.62 -13.83 6.34
CA LEU A 178 -16.85 -13.11 5.10
C LEU A 178 -15.50 -12.72 4.48
N ILE A 179 -15.28 -13.15 3.26
CA ILE A 179 -14.13 -12.77 2.42
C ILE A 179 -14.66 -12.00 1.23
N THR A 180 -14.01 -10.90 0.89
CA THR A 180 -14.42 -10.03 -0.20
C THR A 180 -13.30 -9.91 -1.23
N TYR A 181 -13.65 -10.04 -2.52
CA TYR A 181 -12.75 -9.90 -3.66
C TYR A 181 -13.34 -8.94 -4.69
N GLY A 182 -12.50 -8.06 -5.25
CA GLY A 182 -12.89 -7.09 -6.27
C GLY A 182 -11.75 -6.75 -7.22
N GLU A 183 -11.85 -5.65 -7.96
CA GLU A 183 -10.83 -5.18 -8.91
C GLU A 183 -9.43 -5.06 -8.28
N GLU A 184 -9.34 -4.59 -7.05
CA GLU A 184 -8.08 -4.47 -6.31
C GLU A 184 -7.60 -5.82 -5.69
N GLY A 185 -8.25 -6.93 -6.02
CA GLY A 185 -8.02 -8.24 -5.43
C GLY A 185 -8.76 -8.43 -4.11
N PHE A 186 -8.17 -9.15 -3.16
CA PHE A 186 -8.76 -9.40 -1.84
C PHE A 186 -8.85 -8.13 -0.99
N VAL A 187 -10.08 -7.69 -0.66
CA VAL A 187 -10.37 -6.48 0.10
C VAL A 187 -10.40 -6.79 1.60
N LYS A 188 -9.22 -6.97 2.20
CA LYS A 188 -9.07 -7.38 3.62
C LYS A 188 -9.80 -6.48 4.63
N LYS A 189 -9.99 -5.19 4.33
CA LYS A 189 -10.73 -4.25 5.19
C LYS A 189 -12.23 -4.61 5.32
N ARG A 190 -12.77 -5.36 4.37
CA ARG A 190 -14.15 -5.84 4.36
C ARG A 190 -14.32 -7.23 4.95
N TYR A 191 -13.25 -7.91 5.32
CA TYR A 191 -13.34 -9.21 5.98
C TYR A 191 -14.06 -9.07 7.31
N ARG A 192 -14.96 -10.01 7.57
CA ARG A 192 -15.68 -10.08 8.84
C ARG A 192 -15.62 -11.51 9.38
N LYS A 193 -15.63 -11.60 10.69
CA LYS A 193 -15.78 -12.84 11.45
C LYS A 193 -17.00 -12.70 12.34
N PHE A 194 -17.82 -13.70 12.35
CA PHE A 194 -19.07 -13.74 13.11
C PHE A 194 -19.04 -14.94 14.06
N ASP A 195 -19.27 -14.69 15.34
CA ASP A 195 -19.55 -15.76 16.30
C ASP A 195 -21.04 -16.08 16.24
N ILE A 196 -21.39 -17.29 15.83
CA ILE A 196 -22.76 -17.73 15.61
C ILE A 196 -23.31 -18.26 16.93
N LYS A 197 -24.27 -17.52 17.51
CA LYS A 197 -24.85 -17.79 18.84
C LYS A 197 -26.28 -18.36 18.77
N THR A 198 -26.80 -18.67 17.59
CA THR A 198 -28.17 -19.11 17.42
C THR A 198 -28.30 -20.58 17.79
N LYS A 199 -29.08 -20.89 18.84
CA LYS A 199 -29.39 -22.29 19.23
C LYS A 199 -30.09 -23.01 18.06
N GLY A 200 -29.55 -24.16 17.67
CA GLY A 200 -30.09 -24.97 16.56
C GLY A 200 -29.43 -24.70 15.20
N ALA A 201 -28.70 -23.59 15.00
CA ALA A 201 -27.93 -23.35 13.79
C ALA A 201 -26.62 -24.16 13.72
N GLU A 202 -26.27 -24.82 14.82
CA GLU A 202 -25.02 -25.58 14.96
C GLU A 202 -24.97 -26.84 14.08
N GLN A 203 -26.12 -27.25 13.54
CA GLN A 203 -26.26 -28.41 12.65
C GLN A 203 -26.85 -28.06 11.27
N ASP A 204 -27.16 -26.77 11.04
CA ASP A 204 -27.76 -26.30 9.79
C ASP A 204 -26.87 -25.21 9.14
N ASP A 205 -26.07 -25.62 8.15
CA ASP A 205 -25.19 -24.77 7.39
C ASP A 205 -25.96 -23.64 6.69
N PHE A 206 -27.19 -23.84 6.24
CA PHE A 206 -28.02 -22.85 5.59
C PHE A 206 -28.46 -21.75 6.56
N ALA A 207 -28.88 -22.09 7.76
CA ALA A 207 -29.24 -21.14 8.82
C ALA A 207 -28.03 -20.32 9.23
N THR A 208 -26.84 -20.93 9.27
CA THR A 208 -25.57 -20.31 9.63
C THR A 208 -25.10 -19.31 8.56
N VAL A 209 -25.21 -19.66 7.28
CA VAL A 209 -24.90 -18.75 6.15
C VAL A 209 -25.88 -17.57 6.14
N SER A 210 -27.18 -17.81 6.31
CA SER A 210 -28.18 -16.74 6.38
C SER A 210 -27.91 -15.77 7.52
N TYR A 211 -27.51 -16.28 8.70
CA TYR A 211 -27.13 -15.44 9.85
C TYR A 211 -25.94 -14.53 9.56
N THR A 212 -24.91 -15.06 8.91
CA THR A 212 -23.71 -14.26 8.54
C THR A 212 -24.05 -13.23 7.48
N HIS A 213 -24.87 -13.57 6.47
CA HIS A 213 -25.28 -12.67 5.39
C HIS A 213 -26.13 -11.48 5.91
N LEU A 214 -27.03 -11.71 6.84
CA LEU A 214 -27.88 -10.65 7.41
C LEU A 214 -27.12 -9.67 8.33
N ARG A 215 -25.91 -10.01 8.76
CA ARG A 215 -25.07 -9.18 9.65
C ARG A 215 -23.85 -8.55 8.99
N ALA A 216 -23.57 -8.88 7.72
CA ALA A 216 -22.47 -8.33 6.92
C ALA A 216 -22.86 -6.97 6.32
#